data_830e21466c3b057803df317fdd9c0803
#
_entry.id   830e21466c3b057803df317fdd9c0803
#
_cell.length_a   1.000
_cell.length_b   1.000
_cell.length_c   1.000
_cell.angle_alpha   90.00
_cell.angle_beta   90.00
_cell.angle_gamma   90.00
#
_symmetry.space_group_name_H-M   'P 1'
#
loop_
_entity.id
_entity.type
_entity.pdbx_description
1 polymer ?
#
loop_
_entity_poly.entity_id
_entity_poly.type
_entity_poly.pdbx_seq_one_letter_code
_entity_poly.pdbx_strand_id
1 'polypeptide(L)'
;VITALIDADSLCYAVGFSSNDTEESIAIARLEATMTELCMELDCQDYKGFLTGRGNFRDSIAVTVPYKGQRITEKPVHLQSLRCHLVTSWGFKVVEGIEADDAVGIAAYAVPEDETIMVHIDKDLNQFRGWHYNYRKKEKYYVSEFEGLRSFYTQILTGDRIDNIVGLKGIGPVKAKRILEECTNENELYQAVLKAYEGDQQRVLENGQLLWLQREANQVWQLPS
;
A
#
# COMPACT_ATOMS: atom_id res chain seq x y z
N VAL A 1 19.29 -14.24 3.30
CA VAL A 1 18.83 -14.02 1.90
C VAL A 1 17.70 -13.02 1.94
N ILE A 2 17.85 -11.86 1.31
CA ILE A 2 16.81 -10.83 1.28
C ILE A 2 15.91 -11.08 0.07
N THR A 3 14.59 -11.21 0.31
CA THR A 3 13.57 -11.28 -0.72
C THR A 3 12.95 -9.91 -0.95
N ALA A 4 12.95 -9.41 -2.18
CA ALA A 4 12.23 -8.20 -2.56
C ALA A 4 10.74 -8.50 -2.75
N LEU A 5 9.87 -7.80 -2.01
CA LEU A 5 8.41 -7.88 -2.14
C LEU A 5 7.93 -6.65 -2.89
N ILE A 6 7.41 -6.83 -4.10
CA ILE A 6 7.18 -5.73 -5.05
C ILE A 6 5.69 -5.47 -5.21
N ASP A 7 5.24 -4.24 -4.90
CA ASP A 7 3.98 -3.70 -5.39
C ASP A 7 4.11 -3.39 -6.89
N ALA A 8 3.63 -4.32 -7.70
CA ALA A 8 3.80 -4.24 -9.14
C ALA A 8 2.76 -3.36 -9.84
N ASP A 9 1.65 -3.03 -9.19
CA ASP A 9 0.69 -2.10 -9.78
C ASP A 9 1.30 -0.72 -9.92
N SER A 10 1.94 -0.19 -8.85
CA SER A 10 2.62 1.11 -8.92
C SER A 10 3.73 1.12 -9.98
N LEU A 11 4.46 0.01 -10.13
CA LEU A 11 5.51 -0.13 -11.13
C LEU A 11 4.94 -0.11 -12.56
N CYS A 12 3.87 -0.88 -12.84
CA CYS A 12 3.21 -0.88 -14.14
C CYS A 12 2.65 0.49 -14.52
N TYR A 13 2.09 1.22 -13.57
CA TYR A 13 1.59 2.57 -13.80
C TYR A 13 2.73 3.56 -14.06
N ALA A 14 3.81 3.51 -13.27
CA ALA A 14 4.96 4.41 -13.43
C ALA A 14 5.65 4.23 -14.80
N VAL A 15 5.96 2.99 -15.17
CA VAL A 15 6.57 2.68 -16.47
C VAL A 15 5.58 2.96 -17.61
N GLY A 16 4.32 2.57 -17.43
CA GLY A 16 3.29 2.72 -18.45
C GLY A 16 3.06 4.16 -18.84
N PHE A 17 2.84 5.07 -17.88
CA PHE A 17 2.65 6.49 -18.16
C PHE A 17 3.87 7.14 -18.82
N SER A 18 5.08 6.75 -18.41
CA SER A 18 6.30 7.25 -19.05
C SER A 18 6.52 6.73 -20.47
N SER A 19 5.69 5.76 -20.90
CA SER A 19 5.82 5.07 -22.19
C SER A 19 4.58 5.23 -23.08
N ASN A 20 3.60 6.06 -22.71
CA ASN A 20 2.36 6.22 -23.48
C ASN A 20 2.60 6.63 -24.95
N ASP A 21 3.65 7.41 -25.22
CA ASP A 21 4.00 7.92 -26.54
C ASP A 21 5.02 7.01 -27.29
N THR A 22 5.23 5.79 -26.83
CA THR A 22 6.17 4.84 -27.42
C THR A 22 5.48 3.58 -27.88
N GLU A 23 6.18 2.74 -28.65
CA GLU A 23 5.71 1.41 -28.98
C GLU A 23 5.72 0.49 -27.76
N GLU A 24 4.86 -0.53 -27.78
CA GLU A 24 4.74 -1.53 -26.71
C GLU A 24 6.07 -2.20 -26.38
N SER A 25 6.86 -2.54 -27.39
CA SER A 25 8.18 -3.15 -27.22
C SER A 25 9.14 -2.29 -26.40
N ILE A 26 9.05 -0.96 -26.55
CA ILE A 26 9.85 0.00 -25.79
C ILE A 26 9.36 0.08 -24.34
N ALA A 27 8.04 0.05 -24.14
CA ALA A 27 7.48 0.02 -22.78
C ALA A 27 7.92 -1.24 -22.02
N ILE A 28 7.87 -2.40 -22.68
CA ILE A 28 8.36 -3.68 -22.12
C ILE A 28 9.86 -3.61 -21.82
N ALA A 29 10.67 -3.09 -22.74
CA ALA A 29 12.12 -2.96 -22.54
C ALA A 29 12.46 -2.04 -21.33
N ARG A 30 11.69 -0.97 -21.14
CA ARG A 30 11.83 -0.09 -19.95
C ARG A 30 11.46 -0.79 -18.66
N LEU A 31 10.41 -1.62 -18.67
CA LEU A 31 10.02 -2.42 -17.52
C LEU A 31 11.11 -3.44 -17.16
N GLU A 32 11.65 -4.14 -18.16
CA GLU A 32 12.78 -5.07 -18.00
C GLU A 32 14.01 -4.37 -17.40
N ALA A 33 14.37 -3.20 -17.92
CA ALA A 33 15.48 -2.41 -17.41
C ALA A 33 15.24 -2.02 -15.94
N THR A 34 14.02 -1.57 -15.61
CA THR A 34 13.65 -1.19 -14.25
C THR A 34 13.73 -2.38 -13.29
N MET A 35 13.21 -3.54 -13.69
CA MET A 35 13.27 -4.75 -12.86
C MET A 35 14.71 -5.23 -12.64
N THR A 36 15.50 -5.22 -13.69
CA THR A 36 16.93 -5.58 -13.61
C THR A 36 17.68 -4.64 -12.68
N GLU A 37 17.48 -3.32 -12.83
CA GLU A 37 18.08 -2.30 -11.97
C GLU A 37 17.68 -2.49 -10.50
N LEU A 38 16.39 -2.75 -10.22
CA LEU A 38 15.90 -3.04 -8.87
C LEU A 38 16.62 -4.24 -8.23
N CYS A 39 16.71 -5.35 -8.96
CA CYS A 39 17.39 -6.54 -8.44
C CYS A 39 18.87 -6.29 -8.17
N MET A 40 19.55 -5.51 -9.02
CA MET A 40 20.96 -5.16 -8.84
C MET A 40 21.17 -4.19 -7.67
N GLU A 41 20.35 -3.14 -7.55
CA GLU A 41 20.47 -2.15 -6.49
C GLU A 41 20.19 -2.71 -5.09
N LEU A 42 19.25 -3.66 -5.00
CA LEU A 42 18.89 -4.30 -3.74
C LEU A 42 19.76 -5.50 -3.39
N ASP A 43 20.64 -5.95 -4.31
CA ASP A 43 21.40 -7.19 -4.16
C ASP A 43 20.50 -8.35 -3.68
N CYS A 44 19.25 -8.37 -4.15
CA CYS A 44 18.29 -9.37 -3.74
C CYS A 44 18.50 -10.68 -4.50
N GLN A 45 18.46 -11.78 -3.76
CA GLN A 45 18.65 -13.13 -4.32
C GLN A 45 17.32 -13.75 -4.75
N ASP A 46 16.20 -13.18 -4.27
CA ASP A 46 14.86 -13.61 -4.60
C ASP A 46 13.91 -12.41 -4.64
N TYR A 47 12.81 -12.55 -5.36
CA TYR A 47 11.75 -11.54 -5.42
C TYR A 47 10.37 -12.18 -5.54
N LYS A 48 9.36 -11.48 -5.05
CA LYS A 48 7.94 -11.80 -5.24
C LYS A 48 7.21 -10.51 -5.60
N GLY A 49 6.52 -10.51 -6.72
CA GLY A 49 5.71 -9.37 -7.16
C GLY A 49 4.23 -9.71 -7.18
N PHE A 50 3.42 -8.70 -6.85
CA PHE A 50 1.97 -8.83 -6.76
C PHE A 50 1.28 -7.78 -7.62
N LEU A 51 0.19 -8.20 -8.28
CA LEU A 51 -0.68 -7.37 -9.10
C LEU A 51 -2.12 -7.54 -8.63
N THR A 52 -2.85 -6.46 -8.48
CA THR A 52 -4.27 -6.50 -8.11
C THR A 52 -5.11 -7.10 -9.24
N GLY A 53 -5.89 -8.12 -8.93
CA GLY A 53 -6.84 -8.77 -9.84
C GLY A 53 -8.24 -8.18 -9.73
N ARG A 54 -9.24 -9.06 -9.56
CA ARG A 54 -10.66 -8.68 -9.49
C ARG A 54 -11.18 -8.74 -8.06
N GLY A 55 -12.16 -7.87 -7.79
CA GLY A 55 -12.82 -7.80 -6.49
C GLY A 55 -11.94 -7.19 -5.41
N ASN A 56 -12.61 -6.62 -4.39
CA ASN A 56 -11.95 -6.09 -3.21
C ASN A 56 -12.92 -6.25 -2.03
N PHE A 57 -12.47 -6.88 -0.95
CA PHE A 57 -13.29 -7.06 0.25
C PHE A 57 -13.76 -5.73 0.85
N ARG A 58 -13.02 -4.63 0.60
CA ARG A 58 -13.37 -3.27 1.04
C ARG A 58 -14.66 -2.75 0.42
N ASP A 59 -15.05 -3.25 -0.78
CA ASP A 59 -16.31 -2.87 -1.43
C ASP A 59 -17.53 -3.22 -0.57
N SER A 60 -17.45 -4.32 0.20
CA SER A 60 -18.51 -4.75 1.11
C SER A 60 -18.51 -4.05 2.47
N ILE A 61 -17.39 -3.41 2.84
CA ILE A 61 -17.22 -2.71 4.13
C ILE A 61 -17.67 -1.25 4.02
N ALA A 62 -17.46 -0.62 2.87
CA ALA A 62 -17.74 0.80 2.64
C ALA A 62 -19.25 1.09 2.72
N VAL A 63 -19.67 1.75 3.81
CA VAL A 63 -21.06 2.12 4.09
C VAL A 63 -21.31 3.60 3.83
N THR A 64 -20.38 4.46 4.23
CA THR A 64 -20.55 5.93 4.14
C THR A 64 -20.51 6.42 2.70
N VAL A 65 -19.53 5.98 1.93
CA VAL A 65 -19.39 6.27 0.49
C VAL A 65 -18.72 5.07 -0.19
N PRO A 66 -19.01 4.81 -1.48
CA PRO A 66 -18.39 3.68 -2.18
C PRO A 66 -16.87 3.77 -2.19
N TYR A 67 -16.19 2.69 -1.80
CA TYR A 67 -14.74 2.57 -1.88
C TYR A 67 -14.26 2.78 -3.31
N LYS A 68 -13.28 3.64 -3.53
CA LYS A 68 -12.76 4.02 -4.86
C LYS A 68 -13.82 4.51 -5.87
N GLY A 69 -15.05 4.82 -5.39
CA GLY A 69 -16.20 5.13 -6.25
C GLY A 69 -16.07 6.40 -7.11
N GLN A 70 -15.12 7.28 -6.79
CA GLN A 70 -14.82 8.49 -7.58
C GLN A 70 -13.59 8.33 -8.48
N ARG A 71 -12.98 7.15 -8.50
CA ARG A 71 -11.73 6.92 -9.22
C ARG A 71 -11.95 6.85 -10.73
N ILE A 72 -11.90 8.00 -11.41
CA ILE A 72 -11.71 8.09 -12.85
C ILE A 72 -10.19 8.06 -13.08
N THR A 73 -9.62 6.86 -13.17
CA THR A 73 -8.18 6.73 -13.40
C THR A 73 -7.96 6.49 -14.88
N GLU A 74 -7.30 7.43 -15.53
CA GLU A 74 -6.71 7.20 -16.83
C GLU A 74 -5.70 6.05 -16.70
N LYS A 75 -5.75 5.12 -17.62
CA LYS A 75 -4.84 3.96 -17.62
C LYS A 75 -3.76 4.16 -18.65
N PRO A 76 -2.51 3.78 -18.35
CA PRO A 76 -1.47 3.75 -19.37
C PRO A 76 -1.86 2.88 -20.57
N VAL A 77 -1.48 3.31 -21.77
CA VAL A 77 -1.80 2.62 -23.03
C VAL A 77 -1.34 1.15 -22.99
N HIS A 78 -0.14 0.90 -22.48
CA HIS A 78 0.49 -0.43 -22.46
C HIS A 78 0.27 -1.19 -21.13
N LEU A 79 -0.64 -0.73 -20.25
CA LEU A 79 -0.80 -1.32 -18.91
C LEU A 79 -0.99 -2.83 -18.94
N GLN A 80 -1.86 -3.33 -19.82
CA GLN A 80 -2.16 -4.76 -19.89
C GLN A 80 -0.96 -5.58 -20.36
N SER A 81 -0.21 -5.10 -21.33
CA SER A 81 1.00 -5.76 -21.83
C SER A 81 2.10 -5.81 -20.77
N LEU A 82 2.29 -4.70 -20.02
CA LEU A 82 3.25 -4.65 -18.91
C LEU A 82 2.88 -5.63 -17.81
N ARG A 83 1.61 -5.69 -17.41
CA ARG A 83 1.11 -6.66 -16.43
C ARG A 83 1.30 -8.11 -16.89
N CYS A 84 0.94 -8.40 -18.15
CA CYS A 84 1.13 -9.71 -18.73
C CYS A 84 2.61 -10.12 -18.74
N HIS A 85 3.50 -9.20 -19.09
CA HIS A 85 4.94 -9.43 -19.10
C HIS A 85 5.50 -9.76 -17.72
N LEU A 86 5.09 -9.04 -16.67
CA LEU A 86 5.49 -9.35 -15.29
C LEU A 86 5.02 -10.75 -14.86
N VAL A 87 3.80 -11.16 -15.24
CA VAL A 87 3.30 -12.50 -14.93
C VAL A 87 4.08 -13.59 -15.68
N THR A 88 4.27 -13.41 -17.00
CA THR A 88 4.83 -14.45 -17.86
C THR A 88 6.35 -14.58 -17.79
N SER A 89 7.05 -13.45 -17.63
CA SER A 89 8.52 -13.41 -17.67
C SER A 89 9.15 -13.33 -16.29
N TRP A 90 8.48 -12.67 -15.33
CA TRP A 90 8.97 -12.47 -13.96
C TRP A 90 8.24 -13.31 -12.90
N GLY A 91 7.22 -14.08 -13.30
CA GLY A 91 6.48 -14.96 -12.39
C GLY A 91 5.65 -14.24 -11.34
N PHE A 92 5.28 -12.98 -11.59
CA PHE A 92 4.47 -12.21 -10.66
C PHE A 92 3.07 -12.78 -10.52
N LYS A 93 2.48 -12.61 -9.33
CA LYS A 93 1.17 -13.18 -9.01
C LYS A 93 0.07 -12.12 -9.10
N VAL A 94 -1.01 -12.45 -9.80
CA VAL A 94 -2.25 -11.69 -9.73
C VAL A 94 -3.05 -12.20 -8.52
N VAL A 95 -3.42 -11.31 -7.61
CA VAL A 95 -4.21 -11.63 -6.41
C VAL A 95 -5.67 -11.23 -6.62
N GLU A 96 -6.59 -12.00 -6.07
CA GLU A 96 -8.03 -11.80 -6.23
C GLU A 96 -8.67 -11.52 -4.87
N GLY A 97 -9.63 -10.58 -4.84
CA GLY A 97 -10.37 -10.20 -3.64
C GLY A 97 -9.62 -9.28 -2.67
N ILE A 98 -8.34 -9.06 -2.90
CA ILE A 98 -7.46 -8.14 -2.15
C ILE A 98 -6.64 -7.30 -3.12
N GLU A 99 -5.93 -6.30 -2.64
CA GLU A 99 -5.02 -5.48 -3.43
C GLU A 99 -3.57 -6.02 -3.37
N ALA A 100 -2.72 -5.56 -4.29
CA ALA A 100 -1.30 -5.95 -4.33
C ALA A 100 -0.56 -5.59 -3.04
N ASP A 101 -0.85 -4.44 -2.45
CA ASP A 101 -0.32 -3.97 -1.17
C ASP A 101 -0.71 -4.87 0.01
N ASP A 102 -1.96 -5.39 0.06
CA ASP A 102 -2.34 -6.42 1.04
C ASP A 102 -1.46 -7.67 0.88
N ALA A 103 -1.24 -8.11 -0.37
CA ALA A 103 -0.42 -9.28 -0.64
C ALA A 103 1.06 -9.07 -0.28
N VAL A 104 1.60 -7.86 -0.48
CA VAL A 104 2.93 -7.47 -0.01
C VAL A 104 3.00 -7.57 1.51
N GLY A 105 2.01 -7.02 2.23
CA GLY A 105 1.95 -7.08 3.69
C GLY A 105 1.88 -8.51 4.21
N ILE A 106 0.97 -9.32 3.67
CA ILE A 106 0.84 -10.75 4.05
C ILE A 106 2.17 -11.49 3.85
N ALA A 107 2.85 -11.24 2.73
CA ALA A 107 4.14 -11.88 2.45
C ALA A 107 5.26 -11.39 3.39
N ALA A 108 5.27 -10.09 3.74
CA ALA A 108 6.25 -9.50 4.64
C ALA A 108 6.11 -10.02 6.08
N TYR A 109 4.87 -10.17 6.56
CA TYR A 109 4.61 -10.63 7.93
C TYR A 109 4.69 -12.15 8.09
N ALA A 110 4.76 -12.90 6.99
CA ALA A 110 4.92 -14.37 7.03
C ALA A 110 6.35 -14.84 7.35
N VAL A 111 7.33 -13.94 7.35
CA VAL A 111 8.76 -14.22 7.58
C VAL A 111 9.38 -13.17 8.51
N PRO A 112 10.57 -13.40 9.07
CA PRO A 112 11.31 -12.39 9.83
C PRO A 112 11.54 -11.10 9.01
N GLU A 113 11.45 -9.95 9.65
CA GLU A 113 11.51 -8.63 8.99
C GLU A 113 12.84 -8.30 8.31
N ASP A 114 13.93 -8.94 8.75
CA ASP A 114 15.27 -8.81 8.17
C ASP A 114 15.48 -9.69 6.92
N GLU A 115 14.51 -10.56 6.60
CA GLU A 115 14.56 -11.41 5.40
C GLU A 115 13.86 -10.78 4.19
N THR A 116 13.19 -9.65 4.35
CA THR A 116 12.44 -9.00 3.26
C THR A 116 12.71 -7.51 3.13
N ILE A 117 12.48 -6.98 1.93
CA ILE A 117 12.41 -5.56 1.65
C ILE A 117 11.20 -5.27 0.76
N MET A 118 10.33 -4.36 1.18
CA MET A 118 9.13 -3.98 0.44
C MET A 118 9.47 -2.87 -0.57
N VAL A 119 9.20 -3.14 -1.85
CA VAL A 119 9.56 -2.26 -2.97
C VAL A 119 8.30 -1.58 -3.49
N HIS A 120 8.19 -0.29 -3.29
CA HIS A 120 7.00 0.49 -3.64
C HIS A 120 7.29 1.99 -3.73
N ILE A 121 6.31 2.74 -4.19
CA ILE A 121 6.28 4.22 -4.13
C ILE A 121 5.06 4.74 -3.37
N ASP A 122 4.13 3.87 -3.01
CA ASP A 122 2.95 4.23 -2.25
C ASP A 122 3.27 4.39 -0.76
N LYS A 123 2.90 5.56 -0.21
CA LYS A 123 3.07 5.88 1.22
C LYS A 123 2.23 5.00 2.14
N ASP A 124 1.16 4.38 1.62
CA ASP A 124 0.23 3.60 2.43
C ASP A 124 0.87 2.31 2.93
N LEU A 125 1.85 1.77 2.18
CA LEU A 125 2.66 0.63 2.64
C LEU A 125 3.55 0.98 3.85
N ASN A 126 3.73 2.25 4.20
CA ASN A 126 4.41 2.64 5.45
C ASN A 126 3.62 2.25 6.72
N GLN A 127 2.47 1.62 6.59
CA GLN A 127 1.79 0.93 7.69
C GLN A 127 2.54 -0.34 8.13
N PHE A 128 3.39 -0.91 7.28
CA PHE A 128 4.12 -2.14 7.57
C PHE A 128 5.45 -1.85 8.25
N ARG A 129 5.80 -2.67 9.26
CA ARG A 129 7.13 -2.67 9.83
C ARG A 129 8.12 -3.32 8.87
N GLY A 130 9.38 -2.95 8.97
CA GLY A 130 10.46 -3.58 8.23
C GLY A 130 11.17 -2.65 7.26
N TRP A 131 11.94 -3.25 6.36
CA TRP A 131 12.69 -2.51 5.36
C TRP A 131 11.84 -2.18 4.15
N HIS A 132 11.94 -0.92 3.69
CA HIS A 132 11.27 -0.40 2.50
C HIS A 132 12.31 0.14 1.51
N TYR A 133 11.95 0.08 0.23
CA TYR A 133 12.70 0.70 -0.84
C TYR A 133 11.78 1.47 -1.78
N ASN A 134 11.98 2.78 -1.83
CA ASN A 134 11.31 3.64 -2.80
C ASN A 134 12.14 3.71 -4.07
N TYR A 135 11.76 2.95 -5.10
CA TYR A 135 12.52 2.83 -6.33
C TYR A 135 12.58 4.12 -7.16
N ARG A 136 11.63 5.05 -6.97
CA ARG A 136 11.64 6.34 -7.65
C ARG A 136 12.65 7.32 -7.04
N LYS A 137 12.77 7.30 -5.70
CA LYS A 137 13.73 8.13 -4.95
C LYS A 137 15.09 7.45 -4.78
N LYS A 138 15.17 6.14 -5.05
CA LYS A 138 16.31 5.26 -4.74
C LYS A 138 16.70 5.33 -3.26
N GLU A 139 15.71 5.26 -2.40
CA GLU A 139 15.84 5.43 -0.96
C GLU A 139 15.42 4.16 -0.23
N LYS A 140 16.35 3.61 0.55
CA LYS A 140 16.08 2.50 1.48
C LYS A 140 15.87 3.09 2.87
N TYR A 141 14.80 2.69 3.55
CA TYR A 141 14.46 3.15 4.89
C TYR A 141 13.77 2.03 5.69
N TYR A 142 13.77 2.19 7.00
CA TYR A 142 13.13 1.26 7.91
C TYR A 142 11.95 1.92 8.60
N VAL A 143 10.86 1.19 8.76
CA VAL A 143 9.67 1.60 9.50
C VAL A 143 9.51 0.67 10.71
N SER A 144 9.46 1.22 11.91
CA SER A 144 9.15 0.45 13.11
C SER A 144 7.66 0.12 13.20
N GLU A 145 7.29 -0.89 14.00
CA GLU A 145 5.88 -1.26 14.21
C GLU A 145 5.05 -0.05 14.66
N PHE A 146 5.59 0.75 15.59
CA PHE A 146 4.87 1.91 16.12
C PHE A 146 4.73 3.05 15.09
N GLU A 147 5.74 3.28 14.25
CA GLU A 147 5.64 4.24 13.15
C GLU A 147 4.60 3.80 12.12
N GLY A 148 4.54 2.51 11.82
CA GLY A 148 3.51 1.94 10.96
C GLY A 148 2.10 2.13 11.53
N LEU A 149 1.88 1.84 12.80
CA LEU A 149 0.62 2.10 13.49
C LEU A 149 0.27 3.59 13.48
N ARG A 150 1.22 4.46 13.79
CA ARG A 150 1.01 5.92 13.76
C ARG A 150 0.62 6.40 12.35
N SER A 151 1.22 5.84 11.32
CA SER A 151 0.85 6.12 9.91
C SER A 151 -0.60 5.75 9.65
N PHE A 152 -1.00 4.54 10.03
CA PHE A 152 -2.37 4.05 9.91
C PHE A 152 -3.39 4.93 10.65
N TYR A 153 -3.17 5.24 11.92
CA TYR A 153 -4.08 6.10 12.70
C TYR A 153 -4.12 7.55 12.17
N THR A 154 -3.02 8.02 11.58
CA THR A 154 -3.01 9.30 10.86
C THR A 154 -3.98 9.26 9.68
N GLN A 155 -3.99 8.18 8.92
CA GLN A 155 -4.91 8.01 7.78
C GLN A 155 -6.37 7.91 8.23
N ILE A 156 -6.68 7.27 9.35
CA ILE A 156 -8.06 7.27 9.90
C ILE A 156 -8.53 8.71 10.13
N LEU A 157 -7.68 9.59 10.67
CA LEU A 157 -8.01 11.00 10.90
C LEU A 157 -8.16 11.81 9.60
N THR A 158 -7.25 11.61 8.65
CA THR A 158 -7.20 12.41 7.41
C THR A 158 -8.11 11.89 6.31
N GLY A 159 -8.45 10.60 6.34
CA GLY A 159 -9.03 9.88 5.21
C GLY A 159 -8.03 9.71 4.06
N ASP A 160 -8.53 9.13 2.97
CA ASP A 160 -7.83 9.06 1.69
C ASP A 160 -8.74 9.48 0.54
N ARG A 161 -8.34 10.54 -0.18
CA ARG A 161 -9.14 11.09 -1.28
C ARG A 161 -9.09 10.21 -2.53
N ILE A 162 -7.98 9.49 -2.74
CA ILE A 162 -7.81 8.62 -3.91
C ILE A 162 -8.74 7.42 -3.80
N ASP A 163 -8.84 6.88 -2.60
CA ASP A 163 -9.68 5.72 -2.29
C ASP A 163 -11.10 6.10 -1.84
N ASN A 164 -11.41 7.40 -1.88
CA ASN A 164 -12.71 7.93 -1.49
C ASN A 164 -13.08 7.63 -0.03
N ILE A 165 -12.08 7.65 0.86
CA ILE A 165 -12.29 7.44 2.30
C ILE A 165 -12.35 8.80 2.99
N VAL A 166 -13.51 9.09 3.61
CA VAL A 166 -13.75 10.39 4.20
C VAL A 166 -13.19 10.43 5.63
N GLY A 167 -12.18 11.25 5.86
CA GLY A 167 -11.64 11.55 7.19
C GLY A 167 -12.42 12.66 7.90
N LEU A 168 -11.86 13.19 8.98
CA LEU A 168 -12.44 14.29 9.73
C LEU A 168 -12.28 15.63 9.00
N LYS A 169 -13.37 16.38 8.90
CA LYS A 169 -13.36 17.68 8.26
C LYS A 169 -12.36 18.65 8.94
N GLY A 170 -11.47 19.20 8.14
CA GLY A 170 -10.47 20.17 8.61
C GLY A 170 -9.28 19.55 9.36
N ILE A 171 -9.15 18.22 9.38
CA ILE A 171 -7.99 17.49 9.89
C ILE A 171 -7.14 17.02 8.70
N GLY A 172 -6.08 17.76 8.42
CA GLY A 172 -5.05 17.34 7.46
C GLY A 172 -3.83 16.75 8.20
N PRO A 173 -2.77 16.33 7.44
CA PRO A 173 -1.61 15.64 8.02
C PRO A 173 -0.95 16.36 9.19
N VAL A 174 -0.85 17.69 9.16
CA VAL A 174 -0.23 18.49 10.22
C VAL A 174 -1.04 18.41 11.53
N LYS A 175 -2.37 18.52 11.44
CA LYS A 175 -3.23 18.42 12.62
C LYS A 175 -3.30 16.99 13.14
N ALA A 176 -3.39 16.00 12.26
CA ALA A 176 -3.37 14.59 12.64
C ALA A 176 -2.08 14.24 13.39
N LYS A 177 -0.92 14.69 12.89
CA LYS A 177 0.36 14.51 13.58
C LYS A 177 0.33 15.09 15.00
N ARG A 178 -0.21 16.31 15.19
CA ARG A 178 -0.31 16.93 16.54
C ARG A 178 -1.23 16.15 17.47
N ILE A 179 -2.34 15.58 16.95
CA ILE A 179 -3.26 14.78 17.75
C ILE A 179 -2.57 13.52 18.29
N LEU A 180 -1.66 12.93 17.49
CA LEU A 180 -0.99 11.67 17.80
C LEU A 180 0.43 11.85 18.37
N GLU A 181 0.91 13.09 18.55
CA GLU A 181 2.31 13.39 18.88
C GLU A 181 2.77 12.75 20.21
N GLU A 182 1.94 12.84 21.24
CA GLU A 182 2.25 12.35 22.59
C GLU A 182 1.94 10.86 22.79
N CYS A 183 1.33 10.19 21.78
CA CYS A 183 0.98 8.78 21.88
C CYS A 183 2.24 7.91 21.81
N THR A 184 2.33 6.89 22.67
CA THR A 184 3.48 5.98 22.79
C THR A 184 3.14 4.53 22.51
N ASN A 185 1.85 4.18 22.41
CA ASN A 185 1.34 2.85 22.14
C ASN A 185 0.05 2.89 21.34
N GLU A 186 -0.40 1.76 20.83
CA GLU A 186 -1.59 1.66 19.98
C GLU A 186 -2.87 2.10 20.67
N ASN A 187 -3.04 1.75 21.94
CA ASN A 187 -4.24 2.14 22.69
C ASN A 187 -4.36 3.68 22.80
N GLU A 188 -3.26 4.36 23.06
CA GLU A 188 -3.24 5.83 23.07
C GLU A 188 -3.55 6.44 21.72
N LEU A 189 -3.03 5.87 20.62
CA LEU A 189 -3.37 6.27 19.25
C LEU A 189 -4.87 6.12 19.01
N TYR A 190 -5.43 4.96 19.35
CA TYR A 190 -6.85 4.70 19.21
C TYR A 190 -7.71 5.66 20.03
N GLN A 191 -7.39 5.88 21.32
CA GLN A 191 -8.15 6.79 22.18
C GLN A 191 -8.08 8.24 21.68
N ALA A 192 -6.92 8.69 21.16
CA ALA A 192 -6.77 10.01 20.58
C ALA A 192 -7.64 10.18 19.31
N VAL A 193 -7.68 9.16 18.45
CA VAL A 193 -8.53 9.12 17.25
C VAL A 193 -10.01 9.10 17.65
N LEU A 194 -10.41 8.21 18.56
CA LEU A 194 -11.80 8.11 19.03
C LEU A 194 -12.29 9.42 19.62
N LYS A 195 -11.45 10.10 20.41
CA LYS A 195 -11.76 11.43 20.97
C LYS A 195 -11.94 12.46 19.84
N ALA A 196 -11.11 12.44 18.80
CA ALA A 196 -11.24 13.34 17.66
C ALA A 196 -12.53 13.09 16.86
N TYR A 197 -13.00 11.84 16.82
CA TYR A 197 -14.29 11.42 16.25
C TYR A 197 -15.48 11.58 17.22
N GLU A 198 -15.29 12.32 18.35
CA GLU A 198 -16.35 12.56 19.35
C GLU A 198 -16.99 11.27 19.89
N GLY A 199 -16.24 10.16 19.89
CA GLY A 199 -16.71 8.85 20.37
C GLY A 199 -17.42 8.01 19.32
N ASP A 200 -17.47 8.42 18.04
CA ASP A 200 -18.09 7.66 16.96
C ASP A 200 -17.23 6.44 16.56
N GLN A 201 -17.37 5.37 17.35
CA GLN A 201 -16.66 4.11 17.12
C GLN A 201 -16.97 3.48 15.76
N GLN A 202 -18.19 3.66 15.25
CA GLN A 202 -18.61 3.07 14.00
C GLN A 202 -17.86 3.67 12.82
N ARG A 203 -17.68 5.00 12.83
CA ARG A 203 -16.88 5.70 11.80
C ARG A 203 -15.39 5.35 11.89
N VAL A 204 -14.86 5.25 13.11
CA VAL A 204 -13.46 4.82 13.33
C VAL A 204 -13.26 3.40 12.81
N LEU A 205 -14.20 2.49 13.09
CA LEU A 205 -14.14 1.10 12.63
C LEU A 205 -14.20 1.02 11.10
N GLU A 206 -15.16 1.70 10.46
CA GLU A 206 -15.29 1.71 9.00
C GLU A 206 -14.01 2.22 8.34
N ASN A 207 -13.53 3.40 8.74
CA ASN A 207 -12.30 3.95 8.18
C ASN A 207 -11.08 3.07 8.46
N GLY A 208 -10.99 2.50 9.67
CA GLY A 208 -9.93 1.58 10.01
C GLY A 208 -9.93 0.34 9.12
N GLN A 209 -11.08 -0.28 8.90
CA GLN A 209 -11.20 -1.46 8.03
C GLN A 209 -10.91 -1.17 6.55
N LEU A 210 -11.26 0.03 6.07
CA LEU A 210 -10.98 0.44 4.69
C LEU A 210 -9.49 0.77 4.46
N LEU A 211 -8.83 1.34 5.47
CA LEU A 211 -7.43 1.80 5.38
C LEU A 211 -6.41 0.74 5.79
N TRP A 212 -6.83 -0.26 6.59
CA TRP A 212 -5.93 -1.31 7.04
C TRP A 212 -5.45 -2.18 5.89
N LEU A 213 -4.13 -2.28 5.75
CA LEU A 213 -3.49 -3.23 4.86
C LEU A 213 -3.28 -4.55 5.61
N GLN A 214 -3.68 -5.66 4.98
CA GLN A 214 -3.65 -6.98 5.60
C GLN A 214 -2.21 -7.43 5.89
N ARG A 215 -2.01 -8.02 7.08
CA ARG A 215 -0.75 -8.64 7.52
C ARG A 215 -0.85 -10.16 7.56
N GLU A 216 -2.09 -10.65 7.57
CA GLU A 216 -2.46 -12.06 7.50
C GLU A 216 -3.65 -12.21 6.55
N ALA A 217 -3.75 -13.37 5.91
CA ALA A 217 -4.84 -13.64 4.96
C ALA A 217 -6.22 -13.48 5.63
N ASN A 218 -7.12 -12.77 4.98
CA ASN A 218 -8.48 -12.45 5.43
C ASN A 218 -8.56 -11.63 6.73
N GLN A 219 -7.48 -10.99 7.14
CA GLN A 219 -7.47 -10.12 8.31
C GLN A 219 -8.28 -8.85 8.04
N VAL A 220 -9.27 -8.58 8.89
CA VAL A 220 -10.03 -7.33 8.91
C VAL A 220 -9.75 -6.65 10.25
N TRP A 221 -9.37 -5.38 10.20
CA TRP A 221 -9.04 -4.61 11.40
C TRP A 221 -10.22 -4.54 12.37
N GLN A 222 -9.93 -4.65 13.65
CA GLN A 222 -10.88 -4.54 14.75
C GLN A 222 -10.45 -3.42 15.71
N LEU A 223 -11.44 -2.83 16.39
CA LEU A 223 -11.13 -1.84 17.42
C LEU A 223 -10.25 -2.46 18.51
N PRO A 224 -9.19 -1.78 18.95
CA PRO A 224 -8.40 -2.22 20.10
C PRO A 224 -9.27 -2.35 21.35
N SER A 225 -9.01 -3.40 22.14
CA SER A 225 -9.72 -3.71 23.39
C SER A 225 -9.31 -2.78 24.53
#